data_7317603a99f4b0cd167a46df1e367c58
#
_entry.id   7317603a99f4b0cd167a46df1e367c58
#
_cell.length_a   1.000
_cell.length_b   1.000
_cell.length_c   1.000
_cell.angle_alpha   90.00
_cell.angle_beta   90.00
_cell.angle_gamma   90.00
#
_symmetry.space_group_name_H-M   'P 1'
#
loop_
_entity.id
_entity.type
_entity.pdbx_description
1 polymer ?
#
loop_
_entity_poly.entity_id
_entity_poly.type
_entity_poly.pdbx_seq_one_letter_code
_entity_poly.pdbx_strand_id
1 'polypeptide(L)'
;MKLFTPLLVITLLGLAAAPCAHAQENAVDSSAVQANLKQMEDAWVKALVSKDQTAVANMIADDFSGLNPEGKHVTKSQLLDEIKNEPNTLSSATNDNMDVHVYGPNLATVSGTTTEKGKDKHGKQFTRSYVWVDTWMERDGKWQCIAEGVMESRKKK
;
A
#
# COMPACT_ATOMS: atom_id res chain seq x y z
N MET A 1 -44.36 -81.12 -2.50
CA MET A 1 -44.62 -79.69 -2.15
C MET A 1 -43.27 -79.11 -1.72
N LYS A 2 -42.57 -78.45 -2.60
CA LYS A 2 -41.27 -77.84 -2.33
C LYS A 2 -41.44 -76.29 -2.24
N LEU A 3 -41.28 -75.73 -1.06
CA LEU A 3 -41.34 -74.33 -0.87
C LEU A 3 -40.00 -73.70 -1.32
N PHE A 4 -40.04 -72.76 -2.26
CA PHE A 4 -38.93 -71.93 -2.65
C PHE A 4 -38.97 -70.64 -1.84
N THR A 5 -37.93 -70.33 -1.06
CA THR A 5 -37.73 -69.10 -0.36
C THR A 5 -36.91 -68.17 -1.24
N PRO A 6 -37.31 -66.94 -1.56
CA PRO A 6 -36.45 -66.05 -2.32
C PRO A 6 -35.47 -65.35 -1.39
N LEU A 7 -34.20 -65.39 -1.78
CA LEU A 7 -33.08 -64.71 -1.13
C LEU A 7 -33.10 -63.24 -1.53
N LEU A 8 -33.35 -62.37 -0.57
CA LEU A 8 -33.33 -60.91 -0.76
C LEU A 8 -31.88 -60.42 -0.71
N VAL A 9 -31.32 -60.04 -1.85
CA VAL A 9 -30.00 -59.41 -1.95
C VAL A 9 -30.14 -57.90 -1.72
N ILE A 10 -29.71 -57.44 -0.55
CA ILE A 10 -29.64 -56.00 -0.22
C ILE A 10 -28.28 -55.48 -0.71
N THR A 11 -28.29 -54.78 -1.84
CA THR A 11 -27.12 -54.04 -2.32
C THR A 11 -26.98 -52.73 -1.52
N LEU A 12 -25.98 -52.69 -0.64
CA LEU A 12 -25.59 -51.45 0.08
C LEU A 12 -24.85 -50.54 -0.89
N LEU A 13 -25.52 -49.46 -1.35
CA LEU A 13 -24.87 -48.39 -2.10
C LEU A 13 -24.03 -47.56 -1.12
N GLY A 14 -22.73 -47.74 -1.11
CA GLY A 14 -21.80 -46.95 -0.37
C GLY A 14 -21.69 -45.53 -0.98
N LEU A 15 -22.24 -44.54 -0.29
CA LEU A 15 -22.07 -43.13 -0.64
C LEU A 15 -20.63 -42.70 -0.27
N ALA A 16 -19.73 -42.66 -1.24
CA ALA A 16 -18.39 -42.15 -1.06
C ALA A 16 -18.48 -40.61 -0.92
N ALA A 17 -18.37 -40.13 0.29
CA ALA A 17 -18.17 -38.69 0.56
C ALA A 17 -16.79 -38.29 0.06
N ALA A 18 -16.72 -37.59 -1.07
CA ALA A 18 -15.49 -36.95 -1.52
C ALA A 18 -15.07 -35.88 -0.48
N PRO A 19 -13.80 -35.88 0.00
CA PRO A 19 -13.32 -34.82 0.84
C PRO A 19 -13.35 -33.53 0.02
N CYS A 20 -14.12 -32.51 0.45
CA CYS A 20 -13.96 -31.15 0.00
C CYS A 20 -12.54 -30.71 0.39
N ALA A 21 -11.64 -30.72 -0.57
CA ALA A 21 -10.36 -30.04 -0.44
C ALA A 21 -10.69 -28.53 -0.29
N HIS A 22 -10.73 -28.04 0.95
CA HIS A 22 -10.69 -26.63 1.22
C HIS A 22 -9.32 -26.19 0.70
N ALA A 23 -9.31 -25.45 -0.41
CA ALA A 23 -8.14 -24.71 -0.83
C ALA A 23 -7.78 -23.83 0.39
N GLN A 24 -6.66 -24.13 1.02
CA GLN A 24 -6.10 -23.33 2.08
C GLN A 24 -5.66 -22.06 1.37
N GLU A 25 -6.54 -21.05 1.40
CA GLU A 25 -6.22 -19.69 0.97
C GLU A 25 -5.01 -19.31 1.80
N ASN A 26 -3.85 -19.17 1.13
CA ASN A 26 -2.61 -18.78 1.80
C ASN A 26 -2.92 -17.45 2.51
N ALA A 27 -3.09 -17.51 3.83
CA ALA A 27 -3.30 -16.32 4.64
C ALA A 27 -2.10 -15.42 4.37
N VAL A 28 -2.36 -14.27 3.76
CA VAL A 28 -1.31 -13.26 3.50
C VAL A 28 -0.68 -12.93 4.84
N ASP A 29 0.64 -13.07 4.94
CA ASP A 29 1.35 -12.61 6.13
C ASP A 29 1.27 -11.08 6.18
N SER A 30 0.21 -10.60 6.81
CA SER A 30 -0.06 -9.16 6.94
C SER A 30 1.08 -8.43 7.64
N SER A 31 1.85 -9.10 8.50
CA SER A 31 2.97 -8.48 9.21
C SER A 31 4.14 -8.20 8.28
N ALA A 32 4.43 -9.11 7.36
CA ALA A 32 5.46 -8.94 6.34
C ALA A 32 5.06 -7.82 5.35
N VAL A 33 3.79 -7.77 4.94
CA VAL A 33 3.26 -6.68 4.09
C VAL A 33 3.39 -5.34 4.80
N GLN A 34 2.97 -5.25 6.07
CA GLN A 34 3.06 -4.02 6.86
C GLN A 34 4.51 -3.53 6.99
N ALA A 35 5.46 -4.43 7.28
CA ALA A 35 6.87 -4.07 7.39
C ALA A 35 7.43 -3.58 6.04
N ASN A 36 7.10 -4.26 4.94
CA ASN A 36 7.53 -3.88 3.60
C ASN A 36 6.99 -2.49 3.21
N LEU A 37 5.70 -2.23 3.40
CA LEU A 37 5.11 -0.94 3.04
C LEU A 37 5.69 0.21 3.86
N LYS A 38 5.92 0.04 5.16
CA LYS A 38 6.61 1.04 5.97
C LYS A 38 8.02 1.36 5.46
N GLN A 39 8.76 0.33 5.01
CA GLN A 39 10.07 0.54 4.39
C GLN A 39 9.97 1.31 3.07
N MET A 40 8.93 1.06 2.26
CA MET A 40 8.69 1.79 1.02
C MET A 40 8.37 3.25 1.28
N GLU A 41 7.55 3.56 2.30
CA GLU A 41 7.28 4.95 2.73
C GLU A 41 8.55 5.67 3.21
N ASP A 42 9.38 4.99 3.99
CA ASP A 42 10.66 5.56 4.42
C ASP A 42 11.65 5.76 3.24
N ALA A 43 11.59 4.89 2.23
CA ALA A 43 12.36 5.08 1.01
C ALA A 43 11.84 6.27 0.19
N TRP A 44 10.52 6.49 0.17
CA TRP A 44 9.91 7.61 -0.52
C TRP A 44 10.42 8.95 0.04
N VAL A 45 10.32 9.18 1.35
CA VAL A 45 10.79 10.44 1.93
C VAL A 45 12.29 10.66 1.77
N LYS A 46 13.09 9.59 1.73
CA LYS A 46 14.53 9.68 1.40
C LYS A 46 14.73 10.14 -0.05
N ALA A 47 13.92 9.62 -0.97
CA ALA A 47 13.94 10.02 -2.37
C ALA A 47 13.52 11.49 -2.56
N LEU A 48 12.56 11.99 -1.76
CA LEU A 48 12.20 13.42 -1.76
C LEU A 48 13.38 14.30 -1.32
N VAL A 49 14.10 13.93 -0.27
CA VAL A 49 15.28 14.67 0.22
C VAL A 49 16.38 14.72 -0.85
N SER A 50 16.61 13.65 -1.57
CA SER A 50 17.62 13.57 -2.64
C SER A 50 17.12 14.03 -4.01
N LYS A 51 15.82 14.33 -4.15
CA LYS A 51 15.13 14.61 -5.43
C LYS A 51 15.29 13.46 -6.44
N ASP A 52 15.32 12.23 -5.96
CA ASP A 52 15.44 11.03 -6.79
C ASP A 52 14.09 10.63 -7.38
N GLN A 53 13.78 11.24 -8.53
CA GLN A 53 12.56 10.92 -9.28
C GLN A 53 12.49 9.45 -9.70
N THR A 54 13.64 8.82 -10.00
CA THR A 54 13.67 7.44 -10.47
C THR A 54 13.23 6.49 -9.35
N ALA A 55 13.69 6.72 -8.12
CA ALA A 55 13.26 5.95 -6.97
C ALA A 55 11.73 6.08 -6.76
N VAL A 56 11.18 7.30 -6.78
CA VAL A 56 9.73 7.53 -6.65
C VAL A 56 8.97 6.92 -7.81
N ALA A 57 9.43 7.10 -9.07
CA ALA A 57 8.78 6.55 -10.26
C ALA A 57 8.63 5.01 -10.20
N ASN A 58 9.54 4.33 -9.53
CA ASN A 58 9.50 2.89 -9.33
C ASN A 58 8.51 2.44 -8.25
N MET A 59 8.13 3.33 -7.33
CA MET A 59 7.20 3.04 -6.24
C MET A 59 5.75 3.35 -6.60
N ILE A 60 5.49 4.26 -7.54
CA ILE A 60 4.15 4.67 -7.94
C ILE A 60 3.70 4.00 -9.24
N ALA A 61 2.42 3.64 -9.31
CA ALA A 61 1.81 3.02 -10.49
C ALA A 61 1.63 4.02 -11.64
N ASP A 62 1.52 3.54 -12.87
CA ASP A 62 1.32 4.42 -14.03
C ASP A 62 -0.07 5.09 -14.04
N ASP A 63 -1.05 4.44 -13.41
CA ASP A 63 -2.41 4.94 -13.20
C ASP A 63 -2.59 5.68 -11.86
N PHE A 64 -1.50 6.12 -11.23
CA PHE A 64 -1.51 6.87 -9.98
C PHE A 64 -2.36 8.14 -10.06
N SER A 65 -3.09 8.42 -8.98
CA SER A 65 -3.87 9.65 -8.80
C SER A 65 -3.69 10.16 -7.37
N GLY A 66 -3.14 11.36 -7.20
CA GLY A 66 -2.88 11.97 -5.90
C GLY A 66 -3.60 13.28 -5.69
N LEU A 67 -3.62 13.73 -4.43
CA LEU A 67 -3.93 15.09 -4.01
C LEU A 67 -2.70 15.68 -3.32
N ASN A 68 -2.13 16.73 -3.91
CA ASN A 68 -1.00 17.42 -3.29
C ASN A 68 -1.46 18.32 -2.12
N PRO A 69 -0.52 18.91 -1.33
CA PRO A 69 -0.85 19.72 -0.15
C PRO A 69 -1.75 20.94 -0.43
N GLU A 70 -1.81 21.40 -1.67
CA GLU A 70 -2.68 22.49 -2.14
C GLU A 70 -4.09 21.99 -2.50
N GLY A 71 -4.35 20.67 -2.40
CA GLY A 71 -5.62 20.05 -2.75
C GLY A 71 -5.84 19.91 -4.27
N LYS A 72 -4.77 19.95 -5.07
CA LYS A 72 -4.84 19.71 -6.51
C LYS A 72 -4.63 18.24 -6.83
N HIS A 73 -5.39 17.74 -7.80
CA HIS A 73 -5.13 16.42 -8.36
C HIS A 73 -3.82 16.40 -9.14
N VAL A 74 -3.02 15.39 -8.90
CA VAL A 74 -1.75 15.15 -9.59
C VAL A 74 -1.68 13.72 -10.11
N THR A 75 -1.17 13.59 -11.32
CA THR A 75 -0.82 12.30 -11.95
C THR A 75 0.62 11.92 -11.58
N LYS A 76 1.03 10.70 -11.91
CA LYS A 76 2.43 10.26 -11.76
C LYS A 76 3.42 11.25 -12.38
N SER A 77 3.20 11.66 -13.62
CA SER A 77 4.12 12.58 -14.30
C SER A 77 4.18 13.94 -13.62
N GLN A 78 3.05 14.46 -13.17
CA GLN A 78 2.99 15.75 -12.46
C GLN A 78 3.70 15.67 -11.10
N LEU A 79 3.49 14.59 -10.34
CA LEU A 79 4.20 14.39 -9.07
C LEU A 79 5.73 14.32 -9.28
N LEU A 80 6.19 13.59 -10.29
CA LEU A 80 7.61 13.51 -10.61
C LEU A 80 8.19 14.86 -11.04
N ASP A 81 7.42 15.65 -11.78
CA ASP A 81 7.80 17.02 -12.17
C ASP A 81 7.84 17.96 -10.94
N GLU A 82 6.89 17.84 -10.01
CA GLU A 82 6.91 18.59 -8.75
C GLU A 82 8.17 18.27 -7.93
N ILE A 83 8.54 16.99 -7.79
CA ILE A 83 9.77 16.57 -7.09
C ILE A 83 11.02 17.16 -7.75
N LYS A 84 11.09 17.10 -9.08
CA LYS A 84 12.23 17.64 -9.84
C LYS A 84 12.40 19.13 -9.67
N ASN A 85 11.26 19.84 -9.74
CA ASN A 85 11.24 21.30 -9.80
C ASN A 85 11.03 21.94 -8.42
N GLU A 86 11.00 21.13 -7.33
CA GLU A 86 10.86 21.63 -5.97
C GLU A 86 11.96 22.69 -5.66
N PRO A 87 11.59 23.95 -5.45
CA PRO A 87 12.56 25.04 -5.29
C PRO A 87 13.25 25.02 -3.92
N ASN A 88 12.66 24.31 -2.96
CA ASN A 88 13.22 24.19 -1.62
C ASN A 88 14.26 23.06 -1.58
N THR A 89 15.18 23.16 -0.62
CA THR A 89 16.15 22.10 -0.35
C THR A 89 15.82 21.46 0.97
N LEU A 90 15.46 20.18 0.96
CA LEU A 90 15.23 19.40 2.17
C LEU A 90 16.58 18.96 2.75
N SER A 91 16.75 19.12 4.04
CA SER A 91 17.88 18.56 4.80
C SER A 91 17.51 17.26 5.48
N SER A 92 16.23 17.05 5.76
CA SER A 92 15.66 15.79 6.26
C SER A 92 14.15 15.74 6.03
N ALA A 93 13.64 14.53 5.85
CA ALA A 93 12.23 14.19 5.98
C ALA A 93 12.13 12.88 6.77
N THR A 94 11.17 12.79 7.68
CA THR A 94 10.99 11.66 8.59
C THR A 94 9.52 11.34 8.71
N ASN A 95 9.18 10.07 8.53
CA ASN A 95 7.84 9.56 8.78
C ASN A 95 7.69 9.16 10.26
N ASP A 96 6.54 9.49 10.83
CA ASP A 96 6.14 9.14 12.17
C ASP A 96 4.69 8.62 12.18
N ASN A 97 4.33 7.86 13.21
CA ASN A 97 2.96 7.36 13.45
C ASN A 97 2.37 6.59 12.25
N MET A 98 3.20 5.83 11.54
CA MET A 98 2.72 5.03 10.42
C MET A 98 1.81 3.89 10.87
N ASP A 99 0.58 3.89 10.37
CA ASP A 99 -0.38 2.80 10.50
C ASP A 99 -0.66 2.16 9.13
N VAL A 100 -0.60 0.83 9.08
CA VAL A 100 -0.82 0.06 7.87
C VAL A 100 -2.01 -0.86 8.04
N HIS A 101 -3.01 -0.69 7.19
CA HIS A 101 -4.17 -1.56 7.14
C HIS A 101 -4.18 -2.40 5.86
N VAL A 102 -4.12 -3.72 6.02
CA VAL A 102 -4.11 -4.70 4.91
C VAL A 102 -5.54 -5.20 4.70
N TYR A 103 -6.12 -4.93 3.53
CA TYR A 103 -7.49 -5.31 3.18
C TYR A 103 -7.58 -6.69 2.51
N GLY A 104 -6.47 -7.26 2.10
CA GLY A 104 -6.41 -8.54 1.41
C GLY A 104 -5.02 -8.80 0.82
N PRO A 105 -4.89 -9.77 -0.08
CA PRO A 105 -3.58 -10.17 -0.60
C PRO A 105 -2.86 -9.07 -1.40
N ASN A 106 -3.58 -8.13 -1.97
CA ASN A 106 -3.06 -7.16 -2.94
C ASN A 106 -3.50 -5.71 -2.71
N LEU A 107 -4.09 -5.39 -1.56
CA LEU A 107 -4.56 -4.04 -1.25
C LEU A 107 -4.26 -3.67 0.20
N ALA A 108 -3.67 -2.50 0.39
CA ALA A 108 -3.41 -1.92 1.70
C ALA A 108 -3.48 -0.39 1.65
N THR A 109 -3.70 0.22 2.80
CA THR A 109 -3.46 1.65 3.02
C THR A 109 -2.36 1.83 4.04
N VAL A 110 -1.57 2.88 3.85
CA VAL A 110 -0.63 3.40 4.85
C VAL A 110 -1.02 4.83 5.13
N SER A 111 -1.09 5.18 6.40
CA SER A 111 -1.29 6.57 6.82
C SER A 111 -0.21 6.96 7.81
N GLY A 112 0.11 8.24 7.88
CA GLY A 112 1.15 8.71 8.78
C GLY A 112 1.28 10.21 8.81
N THR A 113 2.35 10.63 9.45
CA THR A 113 2.78 12.03 9.48
C THR A 113 4.21 12.12 8.97
N THR A 114 4.53 13.18 8.22
CA THR A 114 5.90 13.46 7.80
C THR A 114 6.32 14.81 8.34
N THR A 115 7.52 14.89 8.90
CA THR A 115 8.15 16.15 9.28
C THR A 115 9.32 16.42 8.34
N GLU A 116 9.24 17.53 7.61
CA GLU A 116 10.29 18.02 6.73
C GLU A 116 11.03 19.19 7.37
N LYS A 117 12.35 19.21 7.19
CA LYS A 117 13.21 20.35 7.53
C LYS A 117 14.05 20.71 6.32
N GLY A 118 14.24 22.02 6.13
CA GLY A 118 14.99 22.45 4.96
C GLY A 118 15.18 23.96 4.90
N LYS A 119 15.52 24.44 3.70
CA LYS A 119 15.63 25.85 3.35
C LYS A 119 14.76 26.16 2.16
N ASP A 120 14.05 27.26 2.21
CA ASP A 120 13.31 27.77 1.08
C ASP A 120 14.25 28.36 -0.01
N LYS A 121 13.69 28.77 -1.13
CA LYS A 121 14.43 29.37 -2.25
C LYS A 121 15.20 30.65 -1.87
N HIS A 122 14.92 31.26 -0.73
CA HIS A 122 15.60 32.43 -0.19
C HIS A 122 16.64 32.07 0.89
N GLY A 123 16.85 30.78 1.16
CA GLY A 123 17.79 30.28 2.18
C GLY A 123 17.24 30.31 3.61
N LYS A 124 15.97 30.69 3.82
CA LYS A 124 15.33 30.71 5.14
C LYS A 124 14.98 29.29 5.57
N GLN A 125 15.36 28.90 6.76
CA GLN A 125 15.02 27.60 7.34
C GLN A 125 13.52 27.46 7.58
N PHE A 126 12.99 26.26 7.33
CA PHE A 126 11.63 25.88 7.64
C PHE A 126 11.55 24.49 8.29
N THR A 127 10.47 24.28 9.01
CA THR A 127 9.98 22.96 9.42
C THR A 127 8.50 22.90 9.06
N ARG A 128 8.11 21.89 8.28
CA ARG A 128 6.73 21.62 7.87
C ARG A 128 6.34 20.25 8.35
N SER A 129 5.07 20.05 8.61
CA SER A 129 4.53 18.72 8.94
C SER A 129 3.32 18.45 8.07
N TYR A 130 3.20 17.20 7.62
CA TYR A 130 2.12 16.73 6.78
C TYR A 130 1.42 15.57 7.46
N VAL A 131 0.14 15.40 7.16
CA VAL A 131 -0.63 14.18 7.38
C VAL A 131 -0.98 13.62 6.02
N TRP A 132 -0.88 12.31 5.86
CA TRP A 132 -1.08 11.66 4.57
C TRP A 132 -1.71 10.29 4.70
N VAL A 133 -2.30 9.83 3.60
CA VAL A 133 -2.77 8.46 3.42
C VAL A 133 -2.48 8.02 2.00
N ASP A 134 -1.87 6.85 1.87
CA ASP A 134 -1.50 6.24 0.62
C ASP A 134 -2.20 4.90 0.46
N THR A 135 -2.64 4.64 -0.75
CA THR A 135 -3.23 3.35 -1.13
C THR A 135 -2.23 2.59 -1.98
N TRP A 136 -1.88 1.42 -1.51
CA TRP A 136 -0.93 0.52 -2.13
C TRP A 136 -1.64 -0.69 -2.71
N MET A 137 -1.27 -1.06 -3.93
CA MET A 137 -1.78 -2.25 -4.60
C MET A 137 -0.61 -3.11 -5.08
N GLU A 138 -0.71 -4.41 -4.82
CA GLU A 138 0.20 -5.39 -5.37
C GLU A 138 -0.30 -5.85 -6.74
N ARG A 139 0.57 -5.74 -7.75
CA ARG A 139 0.34 -6.17 -9.12
C ARG A 139 1.58 -6.90 -9.62
N ASP A 140 1.42 -8.15 -10.06
CA ASP A 140 2.50 -8.98 -10.60
C ASP A 140 3.73 -9.11 -9.66
N GLY A 141 3.48 -9.29 -8.36
CA GLY A 141 4.52 -9.43 -7.33
C GLY A 141 5.16 -8.10 -6.89
N LYS A 142 4.60 -6.95 -7.28
CA LYS A 142 5.15 -5.65 -6.96
C LYS A 142 4.11 -4.74 -6.31
N TRP A 143 4.39 -4.27 -5.11
CA TRP A 143 3.60 -3.24 -4.45
C TRP A 143 3.87 -1.88 -5.10
N GLN A 144 2.81 -1.16 -5.47
CA GLN A 144 2.87 0.18 -6.04
C GLN A 144 1.80 1.06 -5.39
N CYS A 145 2.16 2.31 -5.10
CA CYS A 145 1.18 3.31 -4.67
C CYS A 145 0.31 3.71 -5.86
N ILE A 146 -1.00 3.55 -5.70
CA ILE A 146 -2.01 3.88 -6.73
C ILE A 146 -2.73 5.18 -6.43
N ALA A 147 -2.76 5.60 -5.16
CA ALA A 147 -3.37 6.86 -4.75
C ALA A 147 -2.69 7.42 -3.50
N GLU A 148 -2.60 8.74 -3.44
CA GLU A 148 -2.05 9.51 -2.32
C GLU A 148 -2.98 10.68 -1.98
N GLY A 149 -3.12 10.96 -0.70
CA GLY A 149 -3.70 12.20 -0.23
C GLY A 149 -2.83 12.82 0.85
N VAL A 150 -2.31 14.03 0.62
CA VAL A 150 -1.42 14.71 1.56
C VAL A 150 -1.92 16.11 1.89
N MET A 151 -1.82 16.50 3.16
CA MET A 151 -2.21 17.82 3.66
C MET A 151 -1.18 18.36 4.63
N GLU A 152 -0.89 19.65 4.53
CA GLU A 152 -0.04 20.31 5.51
C GLU A 152 -0.75 20.40 6.88
N SER A 153 -0.12 19.84 7.90
CA SER A 153 -0.61 19.92 9.28
C SER A 153 -0.29 21.30 9.84
N ARG A 154 -1.29 22.18 9.92
CA ARG A 154 -1.14 23.49 10.53
C ARG A 154 -1.23 23.35 12.05
N LYS A 155 -0.17 23.73 12.79
CA LYS A 155 -0.26 23.88 14.24
C LYS A 155 -1.36 24.90 14.53
N LYS A 156 -2.43 24.50 15.23
CA LYS A 156 -3.36 25.47 15.80
C LYS A 156 -2.56 26.40 16.70
N LYS A 157 -2.64 27.71 16.42
CA LYS A 157 -2.09 28.75 17.30
C LYS A 157 -2.85 28.80 18.60
#